data_58ddad9d7c6968d17cdaf1d1c45dacbc
#
_entry.id   58ddad9d7c6968d17cdaf1d1c45dacbc
#
_cell.length_a   1.000
_cell.length_b   1.000
_cell.length_c   1.000
_cell.angle_alpha   90.00
_cell.angle_beta   90.00
_cell.angle_gamma   90.00
#
_symmetry.space_group_name_H-M   'P 1'
#
loop_
_entity.id
_entity.type
_entity.pdbx_description
1 polymer ?
#
loop_
_entity_poly.entity_id
_entity_poly.type
_entity_poly.pdbx_seq_one_letter_code
_entity_poly.pdbx_strand_id
1 'polypeptide(L)'
;EFAADRKGVMIFAATVEHAREITGLLPADDAALITGETPGPERDRLIEAFKAQQFRYLVNVSVLTTGFDAPHVDLIAILRPTESVSLYQQIVGRGLRLAPGKTDCLILDYAGNPHDLYSPEVGTPKGKSDNVPVQVFCPACGFANTFWGKTTADGTLIEHFGRRCQG
;
A
#
# COMPACT_ATOMS: atom_id res chain seq x y z
N GLU A 1 12.51 3.90 21.47
CA GLU A 1 11.95 3.10 22.56
C GLU A 1 11.34 1.80 21.99
N PHE A 2 10.36 1.84 21.10
CA PHE A 2 9.67 0.65 20.56
C PHE A 2 10.53 -0.27 19.69
N ALA A 3 11.67 0.20 19.19
CA ALA A 3 12.53 -0.55 18.27
C ALA A 3 13.73 -1.21 18.96
N ALA A 4 13.86 -1.09 20.28
CA ALA A 4 15.05 -1.56 21.02
C ALA A 4 15.31 -3.06 20.83
N ASP A 5 14.24 -3.85 20.90
CA ASP A 5 14.30 -5.32 20.82
C ASP A 5 13.86 -5.88 19.46
N ARG A 6 13.70 -5.01 18.44
CA ARG A 6 13.22 -5.40 17.10
C ARG A 6 14.37 -5.74 16.17
N LYS A 7 14.18 -6.77 15.35
CA LYS A 7 15.20 -7.28 14.41
C LYS A 7 15.17 -6.58 13.06
N GLY A 8 13.97 -6.22 12.58
CA GLY A 8 13.78 -5.56 11.31
C GLY A 8 12.69 -4.49 11.39
N VAL A 9 13.06 -3.25 11.16
CA VAL A 9 12.18 -2.09 11.25
C VAL A 9 12.01 -1.46 9.86
N MET A 10 10.78 -1.44 9.35
CA MET A 10 10.45 -0.71 8.13
C MET A 10 9.73 0.59 8.47
N ILE A 11 10.19 1.69 7.87
CA ILE A 11 9.61 3.02 8.07
C ILE A 11 9.13 3.56 6.72
N PHE A 12 7.84 3.85 6.63
CA PHE A 12 7.19 4.40 5.44
C PHE A 12 6.99 5.90 5.60
N ALA A 13 7.87 6.69 5.02
CA ALA A 13 7.83 8.14 5.11
C ALA A 13 6.94 8.77 4.01
N ALA A 14 6.44 9.98 4.28
CA ALA A 14 5.55 10.71 3.37
C ALA A 14 6.31 11.30 2.17
N THR A 15 7.47 11.91 2.43
CA THR A 15 8.31 12.59 1.43
C THR A 15 9.76 12.16 1.54
N VAL A 16 10.56 12.45 0.51
CA VAL A 16 12.00 12.16 0.50
C VAL A 16 12.73 12.98 1.57
N GLU A 17 12.35 14.25 1.78
CA GLU A 17 12.92 15.12 2.81
C GLU A 17 12.66 14.54 4.21
N HIS A 18 11.41 14.22 4.51
CA HIS A 18 11.04 13.58 5.77
C HIS A 18 11.79 12.26 5.99
N ALA A 19 11.95 11.44 4.93
CA ALA A 19 12.72 10.20 5.01
C ALA A 19 14.21 10.44 5.33
N ARG A 20 14.81 11.48 4.76
CA ARG A 20 16.20 11.88 5.06
C ARG A 20 16.37 12.35 6.50
N GLU A 21 15.43 13.15 7.01
CA GLU A 21 15.41 13.60 8.41
C GLU A 21 15.35 12.40 9.35
N ILE A 22 14.41 11.47 9.13
CA ILE A 22 14.28 10.26 9.94
C ILE A 22 15.57 9.44 9.90
N THR A 23 16.12 9.22 8.71
CA THR A 23 17.36 8.43 8.57
C THR A 23 18.52 9.10 9.30
N GLY A 24 18.60 10.42 9.28
CA GLY A 24 19.62 11.19 10.01
C GLY A 24 19.52 11.10 11.53
N LEU A 25 18.36 10.72 12.08
CA LEU A 25 18.13 10.51 13.51
C LEU A 25 18.41 9.06 13.95
N LEU A 26 18.62 8.14 13.01
CA LEU A 26 18.92 6.74 13.27
C LEU A 26 20.43 6.48 13.31
N PRO A 27 20.89 5.39 13.94
CA PRO A 27 22.30 5.03 13.89
C PRO A 27 22.76 4.81 12.43
N ALA A 28 23.82 5.52 12.02
CA ALA A 28 24.25 5.55 10.62
C ALA A 28 24.65 4.17 10.06
N ASP A 29 25.21 3.30 10.91
CA ASP A 29 25.62 1.95 10.52
C ASP A 29 24.46 0.93 10.57
N ASP A 30 23.28 1.32 11.07
CA ASP A 30 22.13 0.44 11.30
C ASP A 30 20.88 0.90 10.52
N ALA A 31 21.02 1.88 9.62
CA ALA A 31 19.92 2.44 8.86
C ALA A 31 20.27 2.66 7.39
N ALA A 32 19.29 2.42 6.51
CA ALA A 32 19.39 2.75 5.09
C ALA A 32 18.11 3.41 4.58
N LEU A 33 18.25 4.26 3.55
CA LEU A 33 17.18 4.97 2.87
C LEU A 33 17.04 4.47 1.43
N ILE A 34 15.80 4.13 1.03
CA ILE A 34 15.45 3.83 -0.35
C ILE A 34 14.34 4.78 -0.81
N THR A 35 14.58 5.46 -1.92
CA THR A 35 13.62 6.36 -2.57
C THR A 35 13.45 6.00 -4.04
N GLY A 36 12.54 6.70 -4.73
CA GLY A 36 12.41 6.59 -6.19
C GLY A 36 13.67 6.99 -6.97
N GLU A 37 14.53 7.82 -6.38
CA GLU A 37 15.78 8.30 -6.95
C GLU A 37 16.96 7.31 -6.74
N THR A 38 16.80 6.32 -5.84
CA THR A 38 17.84 5.32 -5.57
C THR A 38 18.08 4.46 -6.81
N PRO A 39 19.31 4.44 -7.36
CA PRO A 39 19.63 3.62 -8.54
C PRO A 39 19.30 2.14 -8.33
N GLY A 40 18.83 1.45 -9.39
CA GLY A 40 18.40 0.05 -9.31
C GLY A 40 19.42 -0.88 -8.64
N PRO A 41 20.69 -0.92 -9.09
CA PRO A 41 21.70 -1.78 -8.47
C PRO A 41 21.97 -1.49 -6.99
N GLU A 42 21.92 -0.20 -6.60
CA GLU A 42 22.07 0.18 -5.20
C GLU A 42 20.86 -0.23 -4.36
N ARG A 43 19.68 -0.03 -4.90
CA ARG A 43 18.42 -0.48 -4.26
C ARG A 43 18.43 -1.98 -4.01
N ASP A 44 18.81 -2.77 -5.02
CA ASP A 44 18.87 -4.23 -4.90
C ASP A 44 19.89 -4.65 -3.84
N ARG A 45 21.06 -4.01 -3.81
CA ARG A 45 22.07 -4.24 -2.78
C ARG A 45 21.57 -3.94 -1.37
N LEU A 46 20.89 -2.80 -1.17
CA LEU A 46 20.31 -2.42 0.13
C LEU A 46 19.20 -3.38 0.56
N ILE A 47 18.38 -3.83 -0.37
CA ILE A 47 17.34 -4.83 -0.12
C ILE A 47 17.94 -6.15 0.35
N GLU A 48 18.95 -6.66 -0.34
CA GLU A 48 19.60 -7.93 0.04
C GLU A 48 20.37 -7.79 1.37
N ALA A 49 21.02 -6.67 1.63
CA ALA A 49 21.66 -6.39 2.91
C ALA A 49 20.64 -6.35 4.07
N PHE A 50 19.47 -5.74 3.85
CA PHE A 50 18.41 -5.73 4.85
C PHE A 50 17.83 -7.13 5.10
N LYS A 51 17.59 -7.91 4.06
CA LYS A 51 17.17 -9.32 4.18
C LYS A 51 18.19 -10.17 4.95
N ALA A 52 19.47 -9.91 4.72
CA ALA A 52 20.58 -10.55 5.45
C ALA A 52 20.76 -9.98 6.88
N GLN A 53 19.89 -9.06 7.32
CA GLN A 53 19.94 -8.42 8.64
C GLN A 53 21.28 -7.72 8.94
N GLN A 54 21.92 -7.12 7.91
CA GLN A 54 23.17 -6.37 8.08
C GLN A 54 22.91 -4.99 8.70
N PHE A 55 21.69 -4.50 8.64
CA PHE A 55 21.22 -3.30 9.35
C PHE A 55 19.73 -3.47 9.69
N ARG A 56 19.26 -2.73 10.69
CA ARG A 56 17.93 -2.88 11.29
C ARG A 56 16.87 -2.01 10.66
N TYR A 57 17.20 -0.76 10.31
CA TYR A 57 16.20 0.24 9.92
C TYR A 57 16.21 0.46 8.41
N LEU A 58 15.10 0.17 7.75
CA LEU A 58 14.91 0.48 6.34
C LEU A 58 13.85 1.57 6.18
N VAL A 59 14.29 2.78 5.88
CA VAL A 59 13.43 3.92 5.59
C VAL A 59 13.12 3.94 4.09
N ASN A 60 11.85 4.12 3.72
CA ASN A 60 11.47 4.17 2.32
C ASN A 60 10.36 5.16 2.01
N VAL A 61 10.31 5.62 0.75
CA VAL A 61 9.27 6.48 0.20
C VAL A 61 8.66 5.81 -1.03
N SER A 62 7.48 5.21 -0.86
CA SER A 62 6.64 4.63 -1.93
C SER A 62 7.28 3.55 -2.83
N VAL A 63 8.47 3.04 -2.50
CA VAL A 63 9.23 2.15 -3.39
C VAL A 63 9.05 0.68 -3.07
N LEU A 64 8.89 0.32 -1.79
CA LEU A 64 8.85 -1.07 -1.33
C LEU A 64 7.42 -1.60 -1.12
N THR A 65 6.48 -1.20 -1.96
CA THR A 65 5.07 -1.61 -1.86
C THR A 65 4.78 -2.94 -2.56
N THR A 66 5.61 -3.37 -3.53
CA THR A 66 5.44 -4.63 -4.27
C THR A 66 6.75 -5.41 -4.35
N GLY A 67 6.65 -6.75 -4.40
CA GLY A 67 7.78 -7.66 -4.69
C GLY A 67 8.86 -7.80 -3.61
N PHE A 68 8.82 -7.03 -2.53
CA PHE A 68 9.80 -7.09 -1.46
C PHE A 68 9.43 -8.15 -0.41
N ASP A 69 10.35 -9.05 -0.09
CA ASP A 69 10.19 -10.12 0.90
C ASP A 69 11.26 -10.05 1.98
N ALA A 70 10.87 -9.69 3.21
CA ALA A 70 11.71 -9.65 4.39
C ALA A 70 10.93 -10.15 5.62
N PRO A 71 10.84 -11.47 5.83
CA PRO A 71 9.98 -12.04 6.88
C PRO A 71 10.42 -11.68 8.30
N HIS A 72 11.71 -11.29 8.50
CA HIS A 72 12.25 -10.88 9.80
C HIS A 72 11.73 -9.51 10.29
N VAL A 73 11.03 -8.74 9.42
CA VAL A 73 10.45 -7.44 9.80
C VAL A 73 9.41 -7.66 10.89
N ASP A 74 9.66 -7.08 12.07
CA ASP A 74 8.85 -7.21 13.27
C ASP A 74 8.39 -5.85 13.86
N LEU A 75 8.71 -4.74 13.14
CA LEU A 75 8.12 -3.43 13.38
C LEU A 75 7.92 -2.69 12.05
N ILE A 76 6.72 -2.11 11.89
CA ILE A 76 6.41 -1.22 10.78
C ILE A 76 5.93 0.12 11.33
N ALA A 77 6.59 1.21 10.96
CA ALA A 77 6.16 2.58 11.26
C ALA A 77 5.61 3.25 10.00
N ILE A 78 4.35 3.68 10.07
CA ILE A 78 3.65 4.34 8.95
C ILE A 78 3.54 5.82 9.27
N LEU A 79 4.32 6.63 8.57
CA LEU A 79 4.40 8.09 8.75
C LEU A 79 3.82 8.83 7.52
N ARG A 80 3.03 8.12 6.73
CA ARG A 80 2.38 8.68 5.55
C ARG A 80 0.88 8.41 5.57
N PRO A 81 0.04 9.40 5.22
CA PRO A 81 -1.36 9.16 4.94
C PRO A 81 -1.50 8.18 3.75
N THR A 82 -2.41 7.24 3.88
CA THR A 82 -2.69 6.22 2.87
C THR A 82 -4.20 6.18 2.62
N GLU A 83 -4.64 6.65 1.46
CA GLU A 83 -6.06 6.64 1.10
C GLU A 83 -6.54 5.26 0.63
N SER A 84 -5.62 4.42 0.18
CA SER A 84 -5.91 3.09 -0.34
C SER A 84 -5.79 2.03 0.73
N VAL A 85 -6.90 1.37 1.06
CA VAL A 85 -6.94 0.18 1.93
C VAL A 85 -5.98 -0.89 1.43
N SER A 86 -5.95 -1.12 0.11
CA SER A 86 -5.06 -2.11 -0.51
C SER A 86 -3.58 -1.79 -0.27
N LEU A 87 -3.18 -0.52 -0.39
CA LEU A 87 -1.81 -0.11 -0.10
C LEU A 87 -1.48 -0.27 1.39
N TYR A 88 -2.40 0.10 2.27
CA TYR A 88 -2.23 -0.08 3.71
C TYR A 88 -2.04 -1.57 4.07
N GLN A 89 -2.88 -2.44 3.54
CA GLN A 89 -2.75 -3.89 3.73
C GLN A 89 -1.44 -4.45 3.17
N GLN A 90 -0.97 -3.96 2.02
CA GLN A 90 0.33 -4.35 1.46
C GLN A 90 1.49 -3.95 2.37
N ILE A 91 1.45 -2.75 2.96
CA ILE A 91 2.44 -2.27 3.92
C ILE A 91 2.46 -3.18 5.15
N VAL A 92 1.31 -3.34 5.81
CA VAL A 92 1.20 -4.12 7.05
C VAL A 92 1.48 -5.60 6.80
N GLY A 93 1.02 -6.14 5.68
CA GLY A 93 1.27 -7.52 5.28
C GLY A 93 2.75 -7.90 5.18
N ARG A 94 3.66 -6.93 5.05
CA ARG A 94 5.11 -7.17 5.13
C ARG A 94 5.53 -7.67 6.50
N GLY A 95 4.97 -7.07 7.55
CA GLY A 95 5.26 -7.43 8.92
C GLY A 95 4.51 -8.68 9.40
N LEU A 96 3.44 -9.09 8.74
CA LEU A 96 2.65 -10.26 9.17
C LEU A 96 3.23 -11.60 8.68
N ARG A 97 4.33 -11.58 7.93
CA ARG A 97 4.99 -12.81 7.46
C ARG A 97 5.66 -13.54 8.61
N LEU A 98 5.54 -14.86 8.57
CA LEU A 98 6.17 -15.72 9.58
C LEU A 98 7.68 -15.84 9.33
N ALA A 99 8.45 -15.81 10.41
CA ALA A 99 9.88 -16.08 10.40
C ALA A 99 10.29 -16.86 11.66
N PRO A 100 11.35 -17.66 11.62
CA PRO A 100 11.86 -18.34 12.79
C PRO A 100 12.22 -17.36 13.91
N GLY A 101 11.68 -17.60 15.11
CA GLY A 101 11.91 -16.75 16.29
C GLY A 101 11.24 -15.38 16.27
N LYS A 102 10.33 -15.13 15.33
CA LYS A 102 9.45 -13.97 15.32
C LYS A 102 8.12 -14.33 15.98
N THR A 103 7.74 -13.58 16.99
CA THR A 103 6.52 -13.81 17.79
C THR A 103 5.37 -12.88 17.39
N ASP A 104 5.71 -11.64 16.97
CA ASP A 104 4.74 -10.61 16.60
C ASP A 104 5.31 -9.64 15.56
N CYS A 105 4.48 -8.70 15.12
CA CYS A 105 4.91 -7.49 14.43
C CYS A 105 4.14 -6.29 14.99
N LEU A 106 4.88 -5.30 15.47
CA LEU A 106 4.31 -4.05 15.96
C LEU A 106 4.04 -3.10 14.79
N ILE A 107 2.80 -2.65 14.65
CA ILE A 107 2.42 -1.64 13.66
C ILE A 107 2.20 -0.31 14.39
N LEU A 108 2.99 0.69 14.05
CA LEU A 108 2.88 2.05 14.56
C LEU A 108 2.37 2.96 13.44
N ASP A 109 1.10 3.32 13.49
CA ASP A 109 0.50 4.26 12.55
C ASP A 109 0.45 5.67 13.16
N TYR A 110 1.37 6.53 12.74
CA TYR A 110 1.43 7.93 13.16
C TYR A 110 0.68 8.88 12.21
N ALA A 111 0.21 8.37 11.08
CA ALA A 111 -0.53 9.15 10.10
C ALA A 111 -2.05 9.16 10.34
N GLY A 112 -2.53 8.32 11.28
CA GLY A 112 -3.95 8.20 11.60
C GLY A 112 -4.77 7.64 10.45
N ASN A 113 -4.25 6.63 9.76
CA ASN A 113 -4.98 5.98 8.66
C ASN A 113 -6.23 5.28 9.20
N PRO A 114 -7.42 5.53 8.63
CA PRO A 114 -8.70 5.03 9.16
C PRO A 114 -9.00 3.58 8.76
N HIS A 115 -7.97 2.80 8.38
CA HIS A 115 -8.15 1.47 7.83
C HIS A 115 -8.12 0.39 8.92
N ASP A 116 -9.16 -0.44 8.96
CA ASP A 116 -9.18 -1.65 9.77
C ASP A 116 -8.46 -2.79 9.03
N LEU A 117 -7.50 -3.41 9.71
CA LEU A 117 -6.74 -4.55 9.17
C LEU A 117 -7.55 -5.84 9.16
N TYR A 118 -8.48 -5.99 10.11
CA TYR A 118 -9.25 -7.21 10.32
C TYR A 118 -10.57 -7.21 9.55
N SER A 119 -11.09 -6.02 9.24
CA SER A 119 -12.33 -5.83 8.49
C SER A 119 -12.15 -4.71 7.46
N PRO A 120 -11.35 -4.92 6.41
CA PRO A 120 -11.07 -3.88 5.45
C PRO A 120 -12.34 -3.54 4.66
N GLU A 121 -12.92 -2.39 4.93
CA GLU A 121 -13.96 -1.84 4.06
C GLU A 121 -13.31 -1.38 2.75
N VAL A 122 -13.43 -2.20 1.73
CA VAL A 122 -13.12 -1.78 0.37
C VAL A 122 -14.23 -0.83 -0.05
N GLY A 123 -14.01 0.46 0.15
CA GLY A 123 -14.93 1.48 -0.37
C GLY A 123 -15.13 1.24 -1.85
N THR A 124 -16.37 1.32 -2.32
CA THR A 124 -16.64 1.33 -3.77
C THR A 124 -15.77 2.38 -4.41
N PRO A 125 -15.00 2.05 -5.46
CA PRO A 125 -14.14 3.02 -6.13
C PRO A 125 -14.99 4.22 -6.51
N LYS A 126 -14.74 5.39 -5.92
CA LYS A 126 -15.34 6.63 -6.42
C LYS A 126 -14.79 6.82 -7.82
N GLY A 127 -15.64 6.63 -8.82
CA GLY A 127 -15.29 6.89 -10.20
C GLY A 127 -14.75 8.31 -10.30
N LYS A 128 -13.58 8.49 -10.93
CA LYS A 128 -13.01 9.80 -11.25
C LYS A 128 -13.81 10.55 -12.33
N SER A 129 -15.04 10.13 -12.62
CA SER A 129 -15.93 10.68 -13.65
C SER A 129 -17.34 10.72 -13.10
N ASP A 130 -18.16 11.60 -13.62
CA ASP A 130 -19.60 11.72 -13.34
C ASP A 130 -20.42 10.51 -13.84
N ASN A 131 -19.77 9.34 -13.95
CA ASN A 131 -20.38 8.11 -14.39
C ASN A 131 -21.16 7.47 -13.24
N VAL A 132 -22.36 7.04 -13.51
CA VAL A 132 -23.23 6.33 -12.57
C VAL A 132 -23.49 4.90 -13.07
N PRO A 133 -23.85 3.96 -12.17
CA PRO A 133 -24.31 2.64 -12.59
C PRO A 133 -25.62 2.78 -13.37
N VAL A 134 -25.64 2.22 -14.58
CA VAL A 134 -26.81 2.24 -15.46
C VAL A 134 -27.19 0.81 -15.88
N GLN A 135 -28.48 0.51 -15.94
CA GLN A 135 -28.95 -0.75 -16.45
C GLN A 135 -29.15 -0.67 -17.98
N VAL A 136 -28.57 -1.66 -18.66
CA VAL A 136 -28.70 -1.81 -20.13
C VAL A 136 -29.06 -3.25 -20.46
N PHE A 137 -30.19 -3.42 -21.14
CA PHE A 137 -30.62 -4.75 -21.57
C PHE A 137 -29.85 -5.22 -22.81
N CYS A 138 -29.37 -6.44 -22.76
CA CYS A 138 -28.70 -7.04 -23.92
C CYS A 138 -29.70 -7.23 -25.07
N PRO A 139 -29.46 -6.72 -26.28
CA PRO A 139 -30.39 -6.87 -27.39
C PRO A 139 -30.48 -8.31 -27.91
N ALA A 140 -29.49 -9.16 -27.58
CA ALA A 140 -29.48 -10.56 -28.05
C ALA A 140 -30.17 -11.52 -27.08
N CYS A 141 -30.05 -11.35 -25.75
CA CYS A 141 -30.59 -12.29 -24.76
C CYS A 141 -31.52 -11.66 -23.72
N GLY A 142 -31.72 -10.34 -23.75
CA GLY A 142 -32.60 -9.64 -22.79
C GLY A 142 -32.02 -9.48 -21.38
N PHE A 143 -30.82 -9.98 -21.10
CA PHE A 143 -30.21 -9.89 -19.78
C PHE A 143 -29.96 -8.44 -19.35
N ALA A 144 -30.34 -8.08 -18.12
CA ALA A 144 -30.16 -6.76 -17.57
C ALA A 144 -28.73 -6.62 -17.04
N ASN A 145 -27.86 -5.94 -17.81
CA ASN A 145 -26.47 -5.67 -17.43
C ASN A 145 -26.38 -4.38 -16.65
N THR A 146 -25.53 -4.33 -15.65
CA THR A 146 -25.18 -3.09 -14.95
C THR A 146 -23.78 -2.64 -15.39
N PHE A 147 -23.71 -1.49 -16.05
CA PHE A 147 -22.48 -0.88 -16.53
C PHE A 147 -22.30 0.53 -15.92
N TRP A 148 -21.09 1.02 -15.96
CA TRP A 148 -20.84 2.43 -15.73
C TRP A 148 -21.27 3.23 -16.97
N GLY A 149 -21.97 4.34 -16.76
CA GLY A 149 -22.47 5.18 -17.84
C GLY A 149 -22.73 6.61 -17.40
N LYS A 150 -23.15 7.44 -18.34
CA LYS A 150 -23.58 8.82 -18.10
C LYS A 150 -25.08 8.93 -18.28
N THR A 151 -25.71 9.67 -17.38
CA THR A 151 -27.14 10.02 -17.48
C THR A 151 -27.31 11.54 -17.49
N THR A 152 -28.43 11.98 -18.04
CA THR A 152 -28.90 13.36 -17.89
C THR A 152 -29.38 13.61 -16.46
N ALA A 153 -29.69 14.85 -16.11
CA ALA A 153 -30.18 15.22 -14.78
C ALA A 153 -31.53 14.57 -14.42
N ASP A 154 -32.32 14.16 -15.41
CA ASP A 154 -33.59 13.43 -15.27
C ASP A 154 -33.43 11.90 -15.25
N GLY A 155 -32.18 11.40 -15.29
CA GLY A 155 -31.89 9.98 -15.22
C GLY A 155 -31.87 9.23 -16.56
N THR A 156 -32.07 9.93 -17.69
CA THR A 156 -32.03 9.30 -19.00
C THR A 156 -30.61 8.91 -19.40
N LEU A 157 -30.41 7.68 -19.85
CA LEU A 157 -29.11 7.15 -20.29
C LEU A 157 -28.59 7.93 -21.51
N ILE A 158 -27.38 8.52 -21.39
CA ILE A 158 -26.66 9.16 -22.51
C ILE A 158 -25.70 8.14 -23.16
N GLU A 159 -24.89 7.46 -22.34
CA GLU A 159 -23.82 6.57 -22.80
C GLU A 159 -23.52 5.52 -21.73
N HIS A 160 -23.11 4.32 -22.14
CA HIS A 160 -22.58 3.29 -21.25
C HIS A 160 -21.25 2.73 -21.78
N PHE A 161 -20.40 2.23 -20.86
CA PHE A 161 -19.05 1.74 -21.17
C PHE A 161 -18.93 0.21 -21.14
N GLY A 162 -20.06 -0.50 -21.03
CA GLY A 162 -20.09 -1.96 -21.09
C GLY A 162 -19.79 -2.48 -22.50
N ARG A 163 -18.95 -3.52 -22.58
CA ARG A 163 -18.52 -4.12 -23.87
C ARG A 163 -18.97 -5.55 -24.07
N ARG A 164 -19.42 -6.23 -23.00
CA ARG A 164 -19.85 -7.64 -23.06
C ARG A 164 -21.07 -7.85 -22.17
N CYS A 165 -21.98 -8.71 -22.62
CA CYS A 165 -23.08 -9.18 -21.78
C CYS A 165 -22.53 -10.00 -20.61
N GLN A 166 -23.16 -9.85 -19.44
CA GLN A 166 -22.78 -10.51 -18.18
C GLN A 166 -23.66 -11.76 -17.90
N GLY A 167 -24.65 -12.00 -18.76
CA GLY A 167 -25.53 -13.16 -18.72
C GLY A 167 -25.26 -14.18 -19.81
#